data_f85685c2403a6de648dbac79274655f4
#
_entry.id   f85685c2403a6de648dbac79274655f4
#
_cell.length_a   1.000
_cell.length_b   1.000
_cell.length_c   1.000
_cell.angle_alpha   90.00
_cell.angle_beta   90.00
_cell.angle_gamma   90.00
#
_symmetry.space_group_name_H-M   'P 1'
#
loop_
_entity.id
_entity.type
_entity.pdbx_description
1 polymer ?
#
loop_
_entity_poly.entity_id
_entity_poly.type
_entity_poly.pdbx_seq_one_letter_code
_entity_poly.pdbx_strand_id
1 'polypeptide(L)'
;MPAPVPAGPAQDAPALPPPAISTAGVLWMLGSLTSFIGMAVASRQLSTAMPIVQILVLRSLVGLAVAALLAPRLWPELRRHRDFPLHLARNVVHFAAQYAWTLGVALLPLAQVFALEFTMPIWVALFAWAALGERVTRIRIAAIAVSFLGVLIVLRPGAGMINPAALLVLASAAGYGASAVFVKRLTRSASPAVIVVWMVLLQLPMGLALLALTGGWVAPRPADLPWIAVVGLTALSAHYTMAQALRVMDASIAIPIDFLRVPLIAVIGWLAYAEPISAAVLFGAVVIFAANFTAMRAEALARRRARATG
;
A
#
# COMPACT_ATOMS: atom_id res chain seq x y z
N MET A 1 -52.82 21.87 30.20
CA MET A 1 -51.56 21.84 29.44
C MET A 1 -50.42 22.05 30.42
N PRO A 2 -49.54 21.11 30.70
CA PRO A 2 -48.35 21.33 31.51
C PRO A 2 -47.30 22.11 30.72
N ALA A 3 -46.64 23.06 31.38
CA ALA A 3 -45.59 23.89 30.80
C ALA A 3 -44.34 23.08 30.39
N PRO A 4 -43.62 23.49 29.34
CA PRO A 4 -42.40 22.76 28.90
C PRO A 4 -41.30 22.92 29.95
N VAL A 5 -40.69 21.79 30.32
CA VAL A 5 -39.51 21.71 31.19
C VAL A 5 -38.34 22.40 30.48
N PRO A 6 -37.61 23.34 31.11
CA PRO A 6 -36.46 23.97 30.51
C PRO A 6 -35.38 22.91 30.28
N ALA A 7 -34.83 22.84 29.05
CA ALA A 7 -33.69 22.02 28.71
C ALA A 7 -32.49 22.45 29.58
N GLY A 8 -32.02 21.56 30.42
CA GLY A 8 -30.78 21.77 31.19
C GLY A 8 -29.57 22.01 30.24
N PRO A 9 -28.52 22.69 30.77
CA PRO A 9 -27.33 22.96 29.96
C PRO A 9 -26.77 21.66 29.38
N ALA A 10 -26.51 21.67 28.07
CA ALA A 10 -25.89 20.56 27.38
C ALA A 10 -24.60 20.21 28.16
N GLN A 11 -24.59 19.05 28.80
CA GLN A 11 -23.38 18.51 29.42
C GLN A 11 -22.35 18.35 28.31
N ASP A 12 -21.26 19.10 28.41
CA ASP A 12 -20.10 18.93 27.52
C ASP A 12 -19.70 17.45 27.52
N ALA A 13 -19.92 16.80 26.41
CA ALA A 13 -19.49 15.41 26.23
C ALA A 13 -17.99 15.36 26.53
N PRO A 14 -17.51 14.44 27.38
CA PRO A 14 -16.09 14.38 27.75
C PRO A 14 -15.23 14.32 26.50
N ALA A 15 -14.25 15.23 26.43
CA ALA A 15 -13.28 15.25 25.33
C ALA A 15 -12.68 13.86 25.18
N LEU A 16 -12.81 13.27 23.97
CA LEU A 16 -12.23 11.95 23.69
C LEU A 16 -10.74 11.99 24.02
N PRO A 17 -10.19 10.99 24.69
CA PRO A 17 -8.77 10.96 25.03
C PRO A 17 -7.93 11.13 23.76
N PRO A 18 -6.78 11.83 23.83
CA PRO A 18 -5.89 11.97 22.70
C PRO A 18 -5.48 10.58 22.18
N PRO A 19 -5.23 10.44 20.86
CA PRO A 19 -4.84 9.16 20.28
C PRO A 19 -3.61 8.63 21.02
N ALA A 20 -3.73 7.44 21.62
CA ALA A 20 -2.65 6.85 22.39
C ALA A 20 -1.54 6.40 21.45
N ILE A 21 -0.33 6.93 21.64
CA ILE A 21 0.87 6.42 21.00
C ILE A 21 1.26 5.14 21.73
N SER A 22 1.03 3.99 21.09
CA SER A 22 1.46 2.70 21.62
C SER A 22 2.88 2.41 21.17
N THR A 23 3.79 2.13 22.09
CA THR A 23 5.16 1.69 21.77
C THR A 23 5.15 0.47 20.85
N ALA A 24 4.25 -0.49 21.09
CA ALA A 24 4.05 -1.64 20.20
C ALA A 24 3.63 -1.21 18.80
N GLY A 25 2.73 -0.22 18.68
CA GLY A 25 2.31 0.32 17.40
C GLY A 25 3.46 0.97 16.63
N VAL A 26 4.30 1.74 17.30
CA VAL A 26 5.51 2.34 16.69
C VAL A 26 6.47 1.25 16.21
N LEU A 27 6.74 0.22 17.01
CA LEU A 27 7.60 -0.90 16.61
C LEU A 27 7.05 -1.65 15.39
N TRP A 28 5.72 -1.88 15.33
CA TRP A 28 5.08 -2.47 14.16
C TRP A 28 5.19 -1.58 12.92
N MET A 29 5.06 -0.25 13.07
CA MET A 29 5.26 0.70 11.95
C MET A 29 6.71 0.73 11.47
N LEU A 30 7.68 0.69 12.37
CA LEU A 30 9.09 0.57 11.98
C LEU A 30 9.34 -0.74 11.23
N GLY A 31 8.75 -1.83 11.67
CA GLY A 31 8.77 -3.12 10.96
C GLY A 31 8.18 -3.04 9.55
N SER A 32 7.06 -2.33 9.40
CA SER A 32 6.43 -2.09 8.09
C SER A 32 7.33 -1.25 7.19
N LEU A 33 7.82 -0.15 7.71
CA LEU A 33 8.67 0.81 7.00
C LEU A 33 9.96 0.15 6.50
N THR A 34 10.67 -0.57 7.38
CA THR A 34 11.89 -1.30 6.99
C THR A 34 11.61 -2.41 5.99
N SER A 35 10.47 -3.10 6.10
CA SER A 35 10.07 -4.14 5.16
C SER A 35 9.76 -3.57 3.77
N PHE A 36 9.00 -2.49 3.66
CA PHE A 36 8.73 -1.85 2.36
C PHE A 36 10.01 -1.31 1.71
N ILE A 37 10.89 -0.70 2.49
CA ILE A 37 12.19 -0.24 2.00
C ILE A 37 13.04 -1.43 1.54
N GLY A 38 13.14 -2.47 2.36
CA GLY A 38 13.88 -3.70 2.03
C GLY A 38 13.35 -4.37 0.76
N MET A 39 12.02 -4.41 0.58
CA MET A 39 11.40 -4.92 -0.63
C MET A 39 11.79 -4.11 -1.88
N ALA A 40 11.80 -2.78 -1.79
CA ALA A 40 12.18 -1.92 -2.90
C ALA A 40 13.67 -2.07 -3.25
N VAL A 41 14.55 -2.05 -2.24
CA VAL A 41 16.00 -2.24 -2.43
C VAL A 41 16.31 -3.61 -3.04
N ALA A 42 15.71 -4.68 -2.50
CA ALA A 42 15.89 -6.01 -3.05
C ALA A 42 15.36 -6.14 -4.48
N SER A 43 14.20 -5.55 -4.78
CA SER A 43 13.65 -5.51 -6.14
C SER A 43 14.56 -4.76 -7.10
N ARG A 44 15.12 -3.61 -6.69
CA ARG A 44 16.08 -2.84 -7.47
C ARG A 44 17.34 -3.66 -7.75
N GLN A 45 17.90 -4.30 -6.72
CA GLN A 45 19.10 -5.10 -6.84
C GLN A 45 18.89 -6.30 -7.79
N LEU A 46 17.78 -7.02 -7.64
CA LEU A 46 17.46 -8.16 -8.50
C LEU A 46 17.14 -7.76 -9.95
N SER A 47 16.57 -6.57 -10.16
CA SER A 47 16.22 -6.09 -11.51
C SER A 47 17.42 -5.86 -12.42
N THR A 48 18.64 -5.77 -11.88
CA THR A 48 19.89 -5.72 -12.65
C THR A 48 20.38 -7.09 -13.08
N ALA A 49 19.87 -8.17 -12.47
CA ALA A 49 20.35 -9.54 -12.67
C ALA A 49 19.33 -10.41 -13.42
N MET A 50 18.05 -10.11 -13.33
CA MET A 50 16.99 -10.96 -13.87
C MET A 50 15.73 -10.18 -14.27
N PRO A 51 14.89 -10.74 -15.16
CA PRO A 51 13.63 -10.11 -15.57
C PRO A 51 12.65 -9.88 -14.39
N ILE A 52 11.87 -8.81 -14.45
CA ILE A 52 10.89 -8.43 -13.42
C ILE A 52 9.91 -9.59 -13.12
N VAL A 53 9.43 -10.27 -14.17
CA VAL A 53 8.53 -11.42 -14.01
C VAL A 53 9.16 -12.52 -13.16
N GLN A 54 10.45 -12.79 -13.36
CA GLN A 54 11.19 -13.79 -12.58
C GLN A 54 11.30 -13.38 -11.10
N ILE A 55 11.52 -12.10 -10.81
CA ILE A 55 11.53 -11.58 -9.43
C ILE A 55 10.19 -11.86 -8.75
N LEU A 56 9.06 -11.61 -9.45
CA LEU A 56 7.71 -11.88 -8.93
C LEU A 56 7.45 -13.39 -8.71
N VAL A 57 7.96 -14.24 -9.59
CA VAL A 57 7.89 -15.71 -9.41
C VAL A 57 8.67 -16.13 -8.17
N LEU A 58 9.93 -15.71 -8.05
CA LEU A 58 10.81 -16.07 -6.92
C LEU A 58 10.26 -15.55 -5.60
N ARG A 59 9.76 -14.31 -5.57
CA ARG A 59 9.06 -13.75 -4.43
C ARG A 59 7.84 -14.61 -4.04
N SER A 60 7.05 -15.05 -5.02
CA SER A 60 5.87 -15.89 -4.78
C SER A 60 6.26 -17.29 -4.28
N LEU A 61 7.40 -17.85 -4.74
CA LEU A 61 7.92 -19.12 -4.22
C LEU A 61 8.32 -19.01 -2.75
N VAL A 62 9.01 -17.94 -2.35
CA VAL A 62 9.32 -17.68 -0.93
C VAL A 62 8.02 -17.52 -0.13
N GLY A 63 7.06 -16.77 -0.67
CA GLY A 63 5.74 -16.62 -0.05
C GLY A 63 4.99 -17.94 0.09
N LEU A 64 5.08 -18.83 -0.91
CA LEU A 64 4.49 -20.17 -0.86
C LEU A 64 5.13 -21.03 0.23
N ALA A 65 6.45 -20.98 0.39
CA ALA A 65 7.13 -21.69 1.46
C ALA A 65 6.61 -21.23 2.85
N VAL A 66 6.47 -19.92 3.07
CA VAL A 66 5.88 -19.38 4.30
C VAL A 66 4.41 -19.79 4.46
N ALA A 67 3.62 -19.72 3.38
CA ALA A 67 2.21 -20.13 3.40
C ALA A 67 2.06 -21.62 3.71
N ALA A 68 2.94 -22.48 3.21
CA ALA A 68 2.96 -23.90 3.50
C ALA A 68 3.21 -24.20 5.00
N LEU A 69 4.09 -23.43 5.65
CA LEU A 69 4.32 -23.53 7.10
C LEU A 69 3.07 -23.15 7.92
N LEU A 70 2.26 -22.22 7.40
CA LEU A 70 1.03 -21.76 8.04
C LEU A 70 -0.21 -22.60 7.64
N ALA A 71 -0.10 -23.38 6.57
CA ALA A 71 -1.21 -24.14 6.00
C ALA A 71 -1.97 -25.02 7.00
N PRO A 72 -1.32 -25.78 7.93
CA PRO A 72 -2.05 -26.61 8.89
C PRO A 72 -3.03 -25.82 9.76
N ARG A 73 -2.67 -24.56 10.10
CA ARG A 73 -3.51 -23.68 10.93
C ARG A 73 -4.64 -23.01 10.13
N LEU A 74 -4.40 -22.75 8.85
CA LEU A 74 -5.34 -22.02 7.99
C LEU A 74 -6.24 -22.95 7.16
N TRP A 75 -5.94 -24.24 7.11
CA TRP A 75 -6.62 -25.22 6.27
C TRP A 75 -8.16 -25.29 6.48
N PRO A 76 -8.68 -25.26 7.72
CA PRO A 76 -10.13 -25.28 7.94
C PRO A 76 -10.85 -24.08 7.31
N GLU A 77 -10.22 -22.90 7.35
CA GLU A 77 -10.78 -21.68 6.78
C GLU A 77 -10.63 -21.67 5.25
N LEU A 78 -9.47 -22.05 4.72
CA LEU A 78 -9.21 -22.17 3.28
C LEU A 78 -10.22 -23.09 2.59
N ARG A 79 -10.57 -24.22 3.22
CA ARG A 79 -11.55 -25.18 2.68
C ARG A 79 -12.99 -24.66 2.68
N ARG A 80 -13.34 -23.78 3.61
CA ARG A 80 -14.70 -23.21 3.75
C ARG A 80 -14.89 -21.99 2.84
N HIS A 81 -13.81 -21.34 2.46
CA HIS A 81 -13.87 -20.08 1.72
C HIS A 81 -14.11 -20.34 0.24
N ARG A 82 -15.21 -19.75 -0.32
CA ARG A 82 -15.71 -20.04 -1.68
C ARG A 82 -15.68 -18.85 -2.65
N ASP A 83 -15.20 -17.67 -2.24
CA ASP A 83 -15.19 -16.47 -3.07
C ASP A 83 -14.03 -16.45 -4.09
N PHE A 84 -13.78 -17.59 -4.76
CA PHE A 84 -12.70 -17.73 -5.74
C PHE A 84 -12.71 -16.64 -6.84
N PRO A 85 -13.88 -16.28 -7.45
CA PRO A 85 -13.88 -15.22 -8.48
C PRO A 85 -13.39 -13.88 -7.96
N LEU A 86 -13.74 -13.54 -6.70
CA LEU A 86 -13.31 -12.28 -6.08
C LEU A 86 -11.81 -12.29 -5.75
N HIS A 87 -11.27 -13.43 -5.29
CA HIS A 87 -9.83 -13.61 -5.13
C HIS A 87 -9.10 -13.51 -6.45
N LEU A 88 -9.62 -14.14 -7.51
CA LEU A 88 -9.02 -14.10 -8.85
C LEU A 88 -8.99 -12.67 -9.38
N ALA A 89 -10.12 -11.96 -9.38
CA ALA A 89 -10.19 -10.57 -9.85
C ALA A 89 -9.22 -9.66 -9.07
N ARG A 90 -9.20 -9.78 -7.74
CA ARG A 90 -8.25 -9.06 -6.87
C ARG A 90 -6.81 -9.36 -7.25
N ASN A 91 -6.47 -10.63 -7.49
CA ASN A 91 -5.10 -11.01 -7.74
C ASN A 91 -4.62 -10.66 -9.14
N VAL A 92 -5.49 -10.67 -10.16
CA VAL A 92 -5.17 -10.17 -11.51
C VAL A 92 -4.78 -8.69 -11.43
N VAL A 93 -5.64 -7.87 -10.82
CA VAL A 93 -5.38 -6.42 -10.67
C VAL A 93 -4.13 -6.17 -9.83
N HIS A 94 -3.97 -6.89 -8.71
CA HIS A 94 -2.82 -6.72 -7.83
C HIS A 94 -1.52 -7.17 -8.49
N PHE A 95 -1.53 -8.26 -9.26
CA PHE A 95 -0.34 -8.76 -9.97
C PHE A 95 0.11 -7.77 -11.04
N ALA A 96 -0.82 -7.22 -11.82
CA ALA A 96 -0.51 -6.18 -12.81
C ALA A 96 0.07 -4.92 -12.15
N ALA A 97 -0.54 -4.47 -11.04
CA ALA A 97 -0.04 -3.34 -10.26
C ALA A 97 1.38 -3.61 -9.71
N GLN A 98 1.60 -4.80 -9.18
CA GLN A 98 2.88 -5.22 -8.64
C GLN A 98 3.98 -5.30 -9.71
N TYR A 99 3.65 -5.81 -10.89
CA TYR A 99 4.56 -5.83 -12.03
C TYR A 99 4.95 -4.40 -12.44
N ALA A 100 3.96 -3.52 -12.62
CA ALA A 100 4.19 -2.12 -12.98
C ALA A 100 5.01 -1.37 -11.91
N TRP A 101 4.75 -1.63 -10.62
CA TRP A 101 5.51 -1.06 -9.51
C TRP A 101 6.96 -1.53 -9.50
N THR A 102 7.19 -2.84 -9.64
CA THR A 102 8.54 -3.40 -9.65
C THR A 102 9.33 -2.92 -10.85
N LEU A 103 8.68 -2.76 -12.01
CA LEU A 103 9.27 -2.16 -13.20
C LEU A 103 9.60 -0.67 -12.96
N GLY A 104 8.72 0.07 -12.29
CA GLY A 104 8.98 1.45 -11.85
C GLY A 104 10.20 1.53 -10.93
N VAL A 105 10.32 0.63 -9.96
CA VAL A 105 11.48 0.50 -9.07
C VAL A 105 12.75 0.24 -9.87
N ALA A 106 12.71 -0.52 -10.95
CA ALA A 106 13.86 -0.78 -11.80
C ALA A 106 14.30 0.44 -12.66
N LEU A 107 13.37 1.30 -13.06
CA LEU A 107 13.58 2.33 -14.08
C LEU A 107 13.63 3.77 -13.54
N LEU A 108 13.10 4.03 -12.35
CA LEU A 108 13.00 5.38 -11.78
C LEU A 108 13.82 5.50 -10.49
N PRO A 109 14.20 6.72 -10.08
CA PRO A 109 14.68 6.95 -8.73
C PRO A 109 13.69 6.45 -7.68
N LEU A 110 14.19 5.76 -6.66
CA LEU A 110 13.34 5.12 -5.65
C LEU A 110 12.41 6.12 -4.94
N ALA A 111 12.91 7.32 -4.64
CA ALA A 111 12.08 8.37 -4.03
C ALA A 111 10.88 8.78 -4.91
N GLN A 112 11.05 8.80 -6.23
CA GLN A 112 9.97 9.12 -7.17
C GLN A 112 8.91 8.02 -7.21
N VAL A 113 9.31 6.74 -7.17
CA VAL A 113 8.39 5.61 -7.09
C VAL A 113 7.52 5.71 -5.85
N PHE A 114 8.12 5.92 -4.67
CA PHE A 114 7.36 6.03 -3.42
C PHE A 114 6.47 7.28 -3.37
N ALA A 115 6.95 8.42 -3.88
CA ALA A 115 6.13 9.63 -3.96
C ALA A 115 4.85 9.41 -4.79
N LEU A 116 4.96 8.75 -5.94
CA LEU A 116 3.82 8.43 -6.80
C LEU A 116 2.92 7.34 -6.21
N GLU A 117 3.47 6.36 -5.52
CA GLU A 117 2.72 5.31 -4.80
C GLU A 117 1.81 5.91 -3.72
N PHE A 118 2.23 6.99 -3.04
CA PHE A 118 1.40 7.70 -2.04
C PHE A 118 0.14 8.35 -2.61
N THR A 119 -0.09 8.28 -3.93
CA THR A 119 -1.40 8.60 -4.53
C THR A 119 -2.45 7.50 -4.35
N MET A 120 -2.06 6.30 -3.90
CA MET A 120 -2.97 5.16 -3.71
C MET A 120 -4.26 5.49 -2.94
N PRO A 121 -4.27 6.30 -1.86
CA PRO A 121 -5.50 6.65 -1.15
C PRO A 121 -6.54 7.40 -2.01
N ILE A 122 -6.10 8.13 -3.05
CA ILE A 122 -6.99 8.79 -4.01
C ILE A 122 -7.78 7.72 -4.78
N TRP A 123 -7.05 6.74 -5.30
CA TRP A 123 -7.63 5.66 -6.10
C TRP A 123 -8.55 4.77 -5.26
N VAL A 124 -8.17 4.49 -4.00
CA VAL A 124 -9.06 3.79 -3.05
C VAL A 124 -10.39 4.53 -2.91
N ALA A 125 -10.37 5.86 -2.75
CA ALA A 125 -11.57 6.66 -2.62
C ALA A 125 -12.44 6.62 -3.88
N LEU A 126 -11.82 6.80 -5.05
CA LEU A 126 -12.51 6.76 -6.35
C LEU A 126 -13.16 5.40 -6.62
N PHE A 127 -12.43 4.31 -6.40
CA PHE A 127 -12.97 2.97 -6.62
C PHE A 127 -13.98 2.54 -5.54
N ALA A 128 -13.84 2.98 -4.28
CA ALA A 128 -14.84 2.75 -3.25
C ALA A 128 -16.14 3.50 -3.56
N TRP A 129 -16.07 4.72 -4.06
CA TRP A 129 -17.24 5.45 -4.57
C TRP A 129 -17.91 4.70 -5.73
N ALA A 130 -17.15 4.33 -6.76
CA ALA A 130 -17.69 3.69 -7.95
C ALA A 130 -18.23 2.27 -7.71
N ALA A 131 -17.54 1.46 -6.87
CA ALA A 131 -17.86 0.03 -6.71
C ALA A 131 -18.66 -0.29 -5.44
N LEU A 132 -18.62 0.56 -4.41
CA LEU A 132 -19.30 0.36 -3.12
C LEU A 132 -20.39 1.40 -2.86
N GLY A 133 -20.58 2.40 -3.73
CA GLY A 133 -21.54 3.48 -3.55
C GLY A 133 -21.20 4.41 -2.38
N GLU A 134 -19.94 4.45 -1.94
CA GLU A 134 -19.51 5.30 -0.84
C GLU A 134 -19.55 6.77 -1.26
N ARG A 135 -20.06 7.65 -0.41
CA ARG A 135 -20.12 9.09 -0.71
C ARG A 135 -18.72 9.71 -0.62
N VAL A 136 -18.32 10.42 -1.67
CA VAL A 136 -17.08 11.21 -1.67
C VAL A 136 -17.39 12.59 -1.06
N THR A 137 -16.75 12.92 0.03
CA THR A 137 -16.93 14.21 0.70
C THR A 137 -16.25 15.34 -0.09
N ARG A 138 -16.71 16.60 0.10
CA ARG A 138 -16.07 17.77 -0.53
C ARG A 138 -14.59 17.88 -0.15
N ILE A 139 -14.23 17.57 1.09
CA ILE A 139 -12.83 17.55 1.56
C ILE A 139 -12.03 16.50 0.78
N ARG A 140 -12.62 15.35 0.49
CA ARG A 140 -11.96 14.29 -0.30
C ARG A 140 -11.73 14.72 -1.74
N ILE A 141 -12.68 15.42 -2.36
CA ILE A 141 -12.54 15.96 -3.71
C ILE A 141 -11.39 16.99 -3.74
N ALA A 142 -11.35 17.92 -2.78
CA ALA A 142 -10.27 18.89 -2.67
C ALA A 142 -8.90 18.20 -2.47
N ALA A 143 -8.82 17.17 -1.63
CA ALA A 143 -7.59 16.39 -1.42
C ALA A 143 -7.13 15.68 -2.71
N ILE A 144 -8.06 15.13 -3.49
CA ILE A 144 -7.76 14.54 -4.80
C ILE A 144 -7.13 15.60 -5.73
N ALA A 145 -7.76 16.77 -5.85
CA ALA A 145 -7.24 17.84 -6.71
C ALA A 145 -5.84 18.30 -6.28
N VAL A 146 -5.62 18.54 -4.98
CA VAL A 146 -4.30 18.94 -4.45
C VAL A 146 -3.26 17.83 -4.63
N SER A 147 -3.64 16.56 -4.46
CA SER A 147 -2.71 15.46 -4.71
C SER A 147 -2.31 15.35 -6.18
N PHE A 148 -3.22 15.64 -7.13
CA PHE A 148 -2.84 15.72 -8.55
C PHE A 148 -1.87 16.86 -8.85
N LEU A 149 -1.97 18.00 -8.17
CA LEU A 149 -0.94 19.06 -8.26
C LEU A 149 0.41 18.53 -7.76
N GLY A 150 0.42 17.79 -6.66
CA GLY A 150 1.62 17.12 -6.16
C GLY A 150 2.22 16.14 -7.18
N VAL A 151 1.39 15.37 -7.89
CA VAL A 151 1.84 14.48 -8.98
C VAL A 151 2.49 15.28 -10.11
N LEU A 152 1.89 16.40 -10.54
CA LEU A 152 2.47 17.27 -11.57
C LEU A 152 3.83 17.84 -11.14
N ILE A 153 4.00 18.20 -9.88
CA ILE A 153 5.28 18.64 -9.33
C ILE A 153 6.33 17.51 -9.41
N VAL A 154 5.95 16.26 -9.08
CA VAL A 154 6.85 15.10 -9.18
C VAL A 154 7.23 14.80 -10.64
N LEU A 155 6.26 14.87 -11.56
CA LEU A 155 6.44 14.52 -12.97
C LEU A 155 7.18 15.59 -13.76
N ARG A 156 7.13 16.87 -13.35
CA ARG A 156 7.75 18.03 -14.02
C ARG A 156 7.48 18.09 -15.54
N PRO A 157 6.24 18.15 -16.00
CA PRO A 157 5.90 18.02 -17.43
C PRO A 157 6.54 19.11 -18.33
N GLY A 158 7.03 20.23 -17.78
CA GLY A 158 7.72 21.28 -18.53
C GLY A 158 9.25 21.14 -18.64
N ALA A 159 9.86 20.16 -17.97
CA ALA A 159 11.32 19.97 -17.94
C ALA A 159 11.82 18.88 -18.93
N GLY A 160 10.92 18.33 -19.76
CA GLY A 160 11.20 17.27 -20.73
C GLY A 160 9.99 16.39 -20.95
N MET A 161 10.16 15.30 -21.71
CA MET A 161 9.09 14.30 -21.86
C MET A 161 8.83 13.59 -20.53
N ILE A 162 7.55 13.41 -20.17
CA ILE A 162 7.16 12.59 -19.00
C ILE A 162 7.69 11.16 -19.20
N ASN A 163 8.46 10.68 -18.22
CA ASN A 163 8.98 9.31 -18.27
C ASN A 163 7.82 8.31 -18.20
N PRO A 164 7.62 7.44 -19.23
CA PRO A 164 6.54 6.46 -19.24
C PRO A 164 6.52 5.55 -18.00
N ALA A 165 7.69 5.27 -17.41
CA ALA A 165 7.78 4.48 -16.17
C ALA A 165 7.06 5.16 -14.98
N ALA A 166 7.01 6.49 -14.93
CA ALA A 166 6.26 7.21 -13.89
C ALA A 166 4.74 7.01 -14.05
N LEU A 167 4.24 6.93 -15.28
CA LEU A 167 2.83 6.60 -15.56
C LEU A 167 2.51 5.15 -15.16
N LEU A 168 3.45 4.23 -15.34
CA LEU A 168 3.30 2.84 -14.85
C LEU A 168 3.19 2.79 -13.33
N VAL A 169 3.97 3.59 -12.60
CA VAL A 169 3.87 3.67 -11.13
C VAL A 169 2.53 4.29 -10.70
N LEU A 170 2.05 5.32 -11.37
CA LEU A 170 0.70 5.85 -11.12
C LEU A 170 -0.40 4.79 -11.39
N ALA A 171 -0.28 4.05 -12.49
CA ALA A 171 -1.18 2.96 -12.80
C ALA A 171 -1.10 1.84 -11.74
N SER A 172 0.10 1.56 -11.20
CA SER A 172 0.27 0.61 -10.11
C SER A 172 -0.42 1.09 -8.84
N ALA A 173 -0.30 2.38 -8.48
CA ALA A 173 -1.00 2.96 -7.34
C ALA A 173 -2.52 2.86 -7.49
N ALA A 174 -3.06 3.07 -8.70
CA ALA A 174 -4.47 2.84 -9.02
C ALA A 174 -4.85 1.36 -8.87
N GLY A 175 -4.06 0.44 -9.40
CA GLY A 175 -4.28 -1.00 -9.27
C GLY A 175 -4.25 -1.47 -7.82
N TYR A 176 -3.32 -0.96 -7.00
CA TYR A 176 -3.31 -1.24 -5.56
C TYR A 176 -4.54 -0.66 -4.86
N GLY A 177 -5.00 0.52 -5.26
CA GLY A 177 -6.24 1.12 -4.77
C GLY A 177 -7.47 0.26 -5.09
N ALA A 178 -7.59 -0.23 -6.32
CA ALA A 178 -8.64 -1.17 -6.72
C ALA A 178 -8.55 -2.48 -5.94
N SER A 179 -7.33 -3.05 -5.81
CA SER A 179 -7.10 -4.25 -5.01
C SER A 179 -7.53 -4.08 -3.56
N ALA A 180 -7.30 -2.91 -2.94
CA ALA A 180 -7.72 -2.61 -1.58
C ALA A 180 -9.26 -2.64 -1.43
N VAL A 181 -10.01 -2.20 -2.43
CA VAL A 181 -11.48 -2.29 -2.45
C VAL A 181 -11.95 -3.75 -2.51
N PHE A 182 -11.28 -4.60 -3.31
CA PHE A 182 -11.54 -6.04 -3.30
C PHE A 182 -11.22 -6.67 -1.94
N VAL A 183 -10.09 -6.31 -1.33
CA VAL A 183 -9.73 -6.77 0.02
C VAL A 183 -10.81 -6.38 1.03
N LYS A 184 -11.33 -5.14 0.98
CA LYS A 184 -12.43 -4.70 1.86
C LYS A 184 -13.69 -5.57 1.72
N ARG A 185 -13.98 -6.08 0.52
CA ARG A 185 -15.07 -7.05 0.32
C ARG A 185 -14.72 -8.42 0.89
N LEU A 186 -13.51 -8.91 0.60
CA LEU A 186 -13.04 -10.23 1.03
C LEU A 186 -12.94 -10.36 2.55
N THR A 187 -12.59 -9.29 3.28
CA THR A 187 -12.51 -9.31 4.75
C THR A 187 -13.85 -9.50 5.45
N ARG A 188 -14.97 -9.49 4.71
CA ARG A 188 -16.29 -9.85 5.24
C ARG A 188 -16.47 -11.37 5.39
N SER A 189 -15.72 -12.17 4.65
CA SER A 189 -15.86 -13.62 4.56
C SER A 189 -14.56 -14.40 4.82
N ALA A 190 -13.39 -13.73 4.77
CA ALA A 190 -12.07 -14.33 4.92
C ALA A 190 -11.18 -13.55 5.87
N SER A 191 -10.35 -14.25 6.64
CA SER A 191 -9.29 -13.63 7.42
C SER A 191 -8.19 -13.04 6.51
N PRO A 192 -7.45 -12.02 6.99
CA PRO A 192 -6.31 -11.48 6.24
C PRO A 192 -5.27 -12.54 5.85
N ALA A 193 -5.05 -13.53 6.70
CA ALA A 193 -4.13 -14.64 6.43
C ALA A 193 -4.57 -15.47 5.21
N VAL A 194 -5.85 -15.81 5.12
CA VAL A 194 -6.42 -16.53 3.97
C VAL A 194 -6.32 -15.70 2.69
N ILE A 195 -6.57 -14.39 2.76
CA ILE A 195 -6.42 -13.49 1.59
C ILE A 195 -4.98 -13.49 1.09
N VAL A 196 -3.98 -13.48 1.99
CA VAL A 196 -2.56 -13.54 1.63
C VAL A 196 -2.18 -14.91 1.05
N VAL A 197 -2.68 -16.01 1.59
CA VAL A 197 -2.44 -17.35 1.03
C VAL A 197 -3.01 -17.45 -0.39
N TRP A 198 -4.24 -16.99 -0.62
CA TRP A 198 -4.81 -16.91 -1.97
C TRP A 198 -4.00 -16.03 -2.91
N MET A 199 -3.40 -14.96 -2.39
CA MET A 199 -2.51 -14.11 -3.19
C MET A 199 -1.33 -14.91 -3.74
N VAL A 200 -0.64 -15.64 -2.88
CA VAL A 200 0.53 -16.43 -3.29
C VAL A 200 0.14 -17.56 -4.25
N LEU A 201 -0.96 -18.29 -3.93
CA LEU A 201 -1.45 -19.40 -4.74
C LEU A 201 -1.86 -18.98 -6.16
N LEU A 202 -2.42 -17.78 -6.33
CA LEU A 202 -2.87 -17.28 -7.63
C LEU A 202 -1.78 -16.53 -8.38
N GLN A 203 -0.93 -15.77 -7.69
CA GLN A 203 0.11 -14.98 -8.36
C GLN A 203 1.29 -15.82 -8.85
N LEU A 204 1.59 -16.94 -8.19
CA LEU A 204 2.63 -17.85 -8.67
C LEU A 204 2.31 -18.41 -10.07
N PRO A 205 1.15 -19.05 -10.32
CA PRO A 205 0.84 -19.51 -11.68
C PRO A 205 0.72 -18.38 -12.70
N MET A 206 0.21 -17.17 -12.31
CA MET A 206 0.20 -16.00 -13.19
C MET A 206 1.62 -15.59 -13.59
N GLY A 207 2.54 -15.55 -12.62
CA GLY A 207 3.94 -15.22 -12.88
C GLY A 207 4.63 -16.28 -13.74
N LEU A 208 4.40 -17.57 -13.48
CA LEU A 208 4.94 -18.67 -14.29
C LEU A 208 4.38 -18.64 -15.73
N ALA A 209 3.08 -18.40 -15.90
CA ALA A 209 2.48 -18.27 -17.22
C ALA A 209 3.07 -17.09 -17.99
N LEU A 210 3.21 -15.92 -17.36
CA LEU A 210 3.82 -14.75 -17.99
C LEU A 210 5.29 -15.00 -18.32
N LEU A 211 6.04 -15.66 -17.44
CA LEU A 211 7.43 -16.03 -17.68
C LEU A 211 7.57 -17.01 -18.85
N ALA A 212 6.65 -17.98 -18.96
CA ALA A 212 6.63 -18.90 -20.09
C ALA A 212 6.33 -18.21 -21.43
N LEU A 213 5.46 -17.17 -21.40
CA LEU A 213 5.11 -16.38 -22.59
C LEU A 213 6.23 -15.41 -23.01
N THR A 214 6.91 -14.79 -22.04
CA THR A 214 7.96 -13.78 -22.32
C THR A 214 9.35 -14.40 -22.48
N GLY A 215 9.56 -15.60 -21.94
CA GLY A 215 10.86 -16.23 -21.86
C GLY A 215 11.82 -15.51 -20.90
N GLY A 216 13.12 -15.79 -21.06
CA GLY A 216 14.18 -15.02 -20.39
C GLY A 216 14.49 -15.46 -18.96
N TRP A 217 14.21 -16.70 -18.58
CA TRP A 217 14.69 -17.24 -17.30
C TRP A 217 16.22 -17.16 -17.19
N VAL A 218 16.70 -16.53 -16.12
CA VAL A 218 18.12 -16.44 -15.77
C VAL A 218 18.35 -17.22 -14.50
N ALA A 219 19.29 -18.17 -14.50
CA ALA A 219 19.62 -18.92 -13.27
C ALA A 219 20.14 -17.95 -12.19
N PRO A 220 19.52 -17.91 -10.99
CA PRO A 220 20.00 -17.04 -9.92
C PRO A 220 21.41 -17.42 -9.48
N ARG A 221 22.28 -16.43 -9.33
CA ARG A 221 23.63 -16.63 -8.79
C ARG A 221 23.57 -16.74 -7.26
N PRO A 222 24.55 -17.34 -6.60
CA PRO A 222 24.60 -17.38 -5.13
C PRO A 222 24.45 -15.97 -4.48
N ALA A 223 24.99 -14.94 -5.10
CA ALA A 223 24.89 -13.55 -4.64
C ALA A 223 23.44 -12.97 -4.72
N ASP A 224 22.57 -13.54 -5.54
CA ASP A 224 21.19 -13.11 -5.69
C ASP A 224 20.26 -13.74 -4.63
N LEU A 225 20.66 -14.87 -4.03
CA LEU A 225 19.83 -15.63 -3.07
C LEU A 225 19.41 -14.81 -1.82
N PRO A 226 20.29 -14.03 -1.18
CA PRO A 226 19.88 -13.18 -0.06
C PRO A 226 18.80 -12.17 -0.47
N TRP A 227 18.92 -11.55 -1.64
CA TRP A 227 17.95 -10.57 -2.14
C TRP A 227 16.60 -11.21 -2.50
N ILE A 228 16.60 -12.44 -3.01
CA ILE A 228 15.40 -13.24 -3.25
C ILE A 228 14.68 -13.53 -1.92
N ALA A 229 15.43 -13.93 -0.90
CA ALA A 229 14.86 -14.12 0.43
C ALA A 229 14.30 -12.81 1.00
N VAL A 230 15.03 -11.71 0.89
CA VAL A 230 14.60 -10.39 1.36
C VAL A 230 13.33 -9.97 0.65
N VAL A 231 13.26 -9.99 -0.70
CA VAL A 231 12.06 -9.55 -1.42
C VAL A 231 10.83 -10.39 -1.09
N GLY A 232 10.98 -11.70 -0.90
CA GLY A 232 9.87 -12.60 -0.56
C GLY A 232 9.37 -12.41 0.89
N LEU A 233 10.29 -12.34 1.84
CA LEU A 233 9.94 -12.16 3.26
C LEU A 233 9.40 -10.76 3.54
N THR A 234 10.02 -9.73 2.99
CA THR A 234 9.59 -8.34 3.20
C THR A 234 8.24 -8.05 2.55
N ALA A 235 7.92 -8.71 1.45
CA ALA A 235 6.60 -8.62 0.83
C ALA A 235 5.47 -9.09 1.75
N LEU A 236 5.72 -10.12 2.56
CA LEU A 236 4.73 -10.62 3.53
C LEU A 236 4.75 -9.78 4.81
N SER A 237 5.95 -9.50 5.36
CA SER A 237 6.11 -8.80 6.63
C SER A 237 5.61 -7.35 6.55
N ALA A 238 5.79 -6.63 5.42
CA ALA A 238 5.35 -5.26 5.26
C ALA A 238 3.84 -5.11 5.52
N HIS A 239 3.03 -5.95 4.88
CA HIS A 239 1.57 -5.92 5.05
C HIS A 239 1.13 -6.43 6.41
N TYR A 240 1.79 -7.46 6.94
CA TYR A 240 1.49 -7.99 8.26
C TYR A 240 1.77 -6.97 9.37
N THR A 241 2.96 -6.36 9.36
CA THR A 241 3.36 -5.39 10.38
C THR A 241 2.53 -4.10 10.30
N MET A 242 2.18 -3.64 9.10
CA MET A 242 1.23 -2.54 8.90
C MET A 242 -0.14 -2.84 9.51
N ALA A 243 -0.68 -4.03 9.24
CA ALA A 243 -1.96 -4.44 9.80
C ALA A 243 -1.92 -4.51 11.32
N GLN A 244 -0.83 -5.02 11.91
CA GLN A 244 -0.64 -5.05 13.35
C GLN A 244 -0.53 -3.65 13.97
N ALA A 245 0.19 -2.74 13.32
CA ALA A 245 0.26 -1.34 13.76
C ALA A 245 -1.13 -0.70 13.84
N LEU A 246 -1.93 -0.85 12.78
CA LEU A 246 -3.28 -0.29 12.70
C LEU A 246 -4.29 -0.94 13.67
N ARG A 247 -3.97 -2.10 14.25
CA ARG A 247 -4.78 -2.71 15.33
C ARG A 247 -4.55 -2.08 16.69
N VAL A 248 -3.36 -1.50 16.95
CA VAL A 248 -2.92 -1.03 18.26
C VAL A 248 -2.66 0.46 18.32
N MET A 249 -2.79 1.16 17.20
CA MET A 249 -2.69 2.62 17.12
C MET A 249 -3.61 3.22 16.08
N ASP A 250 -3.95 4.50 16.25
CA ASP A 250 -4.79 5.22 15.29
C ASP A 250 -4.05 5.45 13.95
N ALA A 251 -4.79 5.35 12.84
CA ALA A 251 -4.27 5.64 11.51
C ALA A 251 -3.71 7.07 11.38
N SER A 252 -4.22 8.02 12.17
CA SER A 252 -3.74 9.40 12.24
C SER A 252 -2.29 9.52 12.77
N ILE A 253 -1.77 8.48 13.41
CA ILE A 253 -0.37 8.37 13.88
C ILE A 253 0.42 7.45 12.94
N ALA A 254 -0.15 6.32 12.53
CA ALA A 254 0.50 5.35 11.68
C ALA A 254 0.91 5.93 10.31
N ILE A 255 0.02 6.72 9.68
CA ILE A 255 0.24 7.25 8.34
C ILE A 255 1.39 8.25 8.25
N PRO A 256 1.55 9.23 9.17
CA PRO A 256 2.76 10.06 9.22
C PRO A 256 4.05 9.27 9.37
N ILE A 257 4.05 8.19 10.18
CA ILE A 257 5.22 7.33 10.32
C ILE A 257 5.51 6.60 8.99
N ASP A 258 4.47 6.09 8.33
CA ASP A 258 4.63 5.41 7.04
C ASP A 258 5.20 6.34 5.95
N PHE A 259 4.85 7.63 5.99
CA PHE A 259 5.38 8.61 5.05
C PHE A 259 6.89 8.82 5.16
N LEU A 260 7.51 8.50 6.30
CA LEU A 260 8.96 8.53 6.46
C LEU A 260 9.68 7.60 5.46
N ARG A 261 8.96 6.68 4.82
CA ARG A 261 9.53 5.88 3.72
C ARG A 261 10.10 6.74 2.59
N VAL A 262 9.48 7.88 2.25
CA VAL A 262 9.92 8.73 1.14
C VAL A 262 11.30 9.34 1.40
N PRO A 263 11.53 10.10 2.49
CA PRO A 263 12.87 10.63 2.75
C PRO A 263 13.91 9.54 3.02
N LEU A 264 13.55 8.45 3.70
CA LEU A 264 14.48 7.36 3.97
C LEU A 264 14.92 6.65 2.69
N ILE A 265 13.99 6.35 1.79
CA ILE A 265 14.34 5.71 0.51
C ILE A 265 15.10 6.67 -0.42
N ALA A 266 14.85 8.00 -0.32
CA ALA A 266 15.64 8.99 -1.03
C ALA A 266 17.11 8.97 -0.59
N VAL A 267 17.35 8.89 0.72
CA VAL A 267 18.72 8.76 1.26
C VAL A 267 19.36 7.45 0.82
N ILE A 268 18.63 6.34 0.87
CA ILE A 268 19.14 5.03 0.41
C ILE A 268 19.45 5.07 -1.09
N GLY A 269 18.56 5.64 -1.91
CA GLY A 269 18.76 5.80 -3.34
C GLY A 269 20.02 6.62 -3.65
N TRP A 270 20.24 7.70 -2.90
CA TRP A 270 21.43 8.52 -3.03
C TRP A 270 22.71 7.78 -2.63
N LEU A 271 22.72 7.09 -1.47
CA LEU A 271 23.90 6.41 -0.94
C LEU A 271 24.25 5.14 -1.72
N ALA A 272 23.25 4.33 -2.07
CA ALA A 272 23.47 3.00 -2.65
C ALA A 272 23.46 2.98 -4.19
N TYR A 273 22.77 3.93 -4.82
CA TYR A 273 22.52 3.93 -6.28
C TYR A 273 22.92 5.24 -6.96
N ALA A 274 23.57 6.18 -6.24
CA ALA A 274 23.94 7.51 -6.73
C ALA A 274 22.75 8.29 -7.34
N GLU A 275 21.53 8.03 -6.88
CA GLU A 275 20.31 8.71 -7.34
C GLU A 275 20.29 10.16 -6.82
N PRO A 276 19.97 11.16 -7.66
CA PRO A 276 19.90 12.53 -7.20
C PRO A 276 18.69 12.75 -6.28
N ILE A 277 18.89 13.41 -5.15
CA ILE A 277 17.79 13.85 -4.29
C ILE A 277 17.09 15.03 -4.95
N SER A 278 15.92 14.80 -5.52
CA SER A 278 15.13 15.85 -6.19
C SER A 278 14.25 16.60 -5.19
N ALA A 279 14.51 17.90 -5.01
CA ALA A 279 13.66 18.77 -4.18
C ALA A 279 12.20 18.78 -4.66
N ALA A 280 11.94 18.72 -5.98
CA ALA A 280 10.58 18.66 -6.51
C ALA A 280 9.89 17.33 -6.16
N VAL A 281 10.60 16.21 -6.19
CA VAL A 281 10.05 14.90 -5.78
C VAL A 281 9.67 14.94 -4.29
N LEU A 282 10.55 15.44 -3.43
CA LEU A 282 10.26 15.57 -2.00
C LEU A 282 9.12 16.54 -1.74
N PHE A 283 9.10 17.70 -2.38
CA PHE A 283 8.04 18.69 -2.22
C PHE A 283 6.69 18.15 -2.73
N GLY A 284 6.64 17.56 -3.92
CA GLY A 284 5.44 16.92 -4.45
C GLY A 284 4.92 15.79 -3.57
N ALA A 285 5.82 14.96 -3.00
CA ALA A 285 5.45 13.93 -2.04
C ALA A 285 4.81 14.53 -0.77
N VAL A 286 5.36 15.62 -0.23
CA VAL A 286 4.78 16.33 0.91
C VAL A 286 3.39 16.88 0.58
N VAL A 287 3.18 17.44 -0.61
CA VAL A 287 1.87 17.93 -1.07
C VAL A 287 0.85 16.78 -1.14
N ILE A 288 1.23 15.66 -1.78
CA ILE A 288 0.37 14.46 -1.87
C ILE A 288 0.02 13.94 -0.48
N PHE A 289 1.01 13.82 0.39
CA PHE A 289 0.82 13.35 1.76
C PHE A 289 -0.12 14.27 2.56
N ALA A 290 0.16 15.58 2.58
CA ALA A 290 -0.62 16.55 3.34
C ALA A 290 -2.08 16.56 2.90
N ALA A 291 -2.36 16.49 1.59
CA ALA A 291 -3.71 16.41 1.05
C ALA A 291 -4.46 15.16 1.53
N ASN A 292 -3.83 13.98 1.40
CA ASN A 292 -4.44 12.73 1.82
C ASN A 292 -4.64 12.66 3.34
N PHE A 293 -3.63 13.09 4.11
CA PHE A 293 -3.67 13.08 5.57
C PHE A 293 -4.76 14.00 6.13
N THR A 294 -4.88 15.22 5.60
CA THR A 294 -5.93 16.16 6.04
C THR A 294 -7.33 15.64 5.75
N ALA A 295 -7.56 15.04 4.57
CA ALA A 295 -8.84 14.41 4.23
C ALA A 295 -9.18 13.26 5.18
N MET A 296 -8.25 12.35 5.42
CA MET A 296 -8.45 11.22 6.31
C MET A 296 -8.74 11.66 7.75
N ARG A 297 -7.99 12.65 8.25
CA ARG A 297 -8.21 13.21 9.60
C ARG A 297 -9.59 13.85 9.73
N ALA A 298 -10.00 14.63 8.74
CA ALA A 298 -11.32 15.27 8.72
C ALA A 298 -12.46 14.24 8.70
N GLU A 299 -12.34 13.19 7.88
CA GLU A 299 -13.32 12.10 7.82
C GLU A 299 -13.38 11.30 9.14
N ALA A 300 -12.23 11.02 9.75
CA ALA A 300 -12.17 10.33 11.03
C ALA A 300 -12.87 11.16 12.15
N LEU A 301 -12.63 12.46 12.18
CA LEU A 301 -13.29 13.37 13.13
C LEU A 301 -14.81 13.45 12.92
N ALA A 302 -15.25 13.53 11.64
CA ALA A 302 -16.68 13.53 11.31
C ALA A 302 -17.37 12.23 11.76
N ARG A 303 -16.76 11.07 11.55
CA ARG A 303 -17.27 9.77 12.03
C ARG A 303 -17.34 9.67 13.55
N ARG A 304 -16.34 10.21 14.27
CA ARG A 304 -16.34 10.24 15.74
C ARG A 304 -17.49 11.13 16.27
N ARG A 305 -17.71 12.31 15.67
CA ARG A 305 -18.82 13.19 16.04
C ARG A 305 -20.18 12.52 15.81
N ALA A 306 -20.39 11.90 14.66
CA ALA A 306 -21.64 11.19 14.34
C ALA A 306 -21.94 10.03 15.32
N ARG A 307 -20.92 9.34 15.85
CA ARG A 307 -21.08 8.29 16.87
C ARG A 307 -21.35 8.83 18.28
N ALA A 308 -20.97 10.07 18.57
CA ALA A 308 -21.21 10.69 19.87
C ALA A 308 -22.59 11.34 19.98
N THR A 309 -23.28 11.55 18.84
CA THR A 309 -24.61 12.17 18.75
C THR A 309 -25.75 11.21 18.45
N GLY A 310 -25.50 9.94 18.20
CA GLY A 310 -26.47 8.86 18.01
C GLY A 310 -26.32 7.79 19.07
#